data_e43b44f8feb48cc9812465be84efedfc
#
_entry.id   e43b44f8feb48cc9812465be84efedfc
#
_cell.length_a   1.000
_cell.length_b   1.000
_cell.length_c   1.000
_cell.angle_alpha   90.00
_cell.angle_beta   90.00
_cell.angle_gamma   90.00
#
_symmetry.space_group_name_H-M   'P 1'
#
loop_
_entity.id
_entity.type
_entity.pdbx_description
1 polymer ?
#
loop_
_entity_poly.entity_id
_entity_poly.type
_entity_poly.pdbx_seq_one_letter_code
_entity_poly.pdbx_strand_id
1 'polypeptide(L)'
;NTFKEKALWKILYYNGKEHLNDFINFKIFKNKKVDKNLIKLKKFFSNQDPPKLDIKAKTLIEKFNYKEGKELGKKLKEIEDFWVENSFKISDQELKKIVNN
;
A
#
# COMPACT_ATOMS: atom_id res chain seq x y z
N ASN A 1 -7.43 -14.18 7.91
CA ASN A 1 -8.12 -13.89 6.68
C ASN A 1 -7.30 -12.94 5.80
N THR A 2 -6.80 -13.45 4.67
CA THR A 2 -5.91 -12.73 3.75
C THR A 2 -6.54 -11.44 3.22
N PHE A 3 -7.83 -11.46 2.94
CA PHE A 3 -8.54 -10.29 2.44
C PHE A 3 -8.52 -9.16 3.46
N LYS A 4 -8.76 -9.48 4.74
CA LYS A 4 -8.73 -8.48 5.81
C LYS A 4 -7.34 -7.89 6.00
N GLU A 5 -6.30 -8.72 5.92
CA GLU A 5 -4.92 -8.24 6.03
C GLU A 5 -4.58 -7.26 4.92
N LYS A 6 -4.96 -7.59 3.68
CA LYS A 6 -4.71 -6.70 2.54
C LYS A 6 -5.39 -5.34 2.74
N ALA A 7 -6.63 -5.35 3.21
CA ALA A 7 -7.36 -4.12 3.48
C ALA A 7 -6.67 -3.28 4.56
N LEU A 8 -6.18 -3.93 5.62
CA LEU A 8 -5.49 -3.25 6.71
C LEU A 8 -4.15 -2.66 6.25
N TRP A 9 -3.40 -3.38 5.40
CA TRP A 9 -2.18 -2.85 4.81
C TRP A 9 -2.45 -1.60 3.97
N LYS A 10 -3.58 -1.57 3.23
CA LYS A 10 -3.98 -0.40 2.46
C LYS A 10 -4.28 0.78 3.37
N ILE A 11 -5.00 0.55 4.47
CA ILE A 11 -5.27 1.60 5.45
C ILE A 11 -3.97 2.15 6.02
N LEU A 12 -3.05 1.26 6.38
CA LEU A 12 -1.73 1.67 6.89
C LEU A 12 -0.99 2.55 5.88
N TYR A 13 -0.99 2.15 4.62
CA TYR A 13 -0.29 2.88 3.56
C TYR A 13 -0.90 4.26 3.30
N TYR A 14 -2.24 4.31 3.12
CA TYR A 14 -2.90 5.56 2.72
C TYR A 14 -3.20 6.49 3.90
N ASN A 15 -3.44 5.96 5.08
CA ASN A 15 -3.95 6.75 6.21
C ASN A 15 -3.02 6.81 7.40
N GLY A 16 -2.02 5.94 7.45
CA GLY A 16 -1.03 5.95 8.51
C GLY A 16 -1.36 5.04 9.68
N LYS A 17 -0.35 4.88 10.54
CA LYS A 17 -0.36 3.93 11.65
C LYS A 17 -1.42 4.24 12.71
N GLU A 18 -1.55 5.51 13.05
CA GLU A 18 -2.52 5.95 14.05
C GLU A 18 -3.95 5.69 13.60
N HIS A 19 -4.25 6.03 12.34
CA HIS A 19 -5.58 5.81 11.78
C HIS A 19 -5.91 4.32 11.73
N LEU A 20 -4.96 3.48 11.34
CA LEU A 20 -5.16 2.03 11.33
C LEU A 20 -5.43 1.50 12.72
N ASN A 21 -4.68 1.96 13.72
CA ASN A 21 -4.87 1.54 15.10
C ASN A 21 -6.28 1.90 15.59
N ASP A 22 -6.73 3.11 15.28
CA ASP A 22 -8.09 3.55 15.63
C ASP A 22 -9.14 2.70 14.95
N PHE A 23 -8.94 2.36 13.68
CA PHE A 23 -9.86 1.50 12.93
C PHE A 23 -9.98 0.12 13.56
N ILE A 24 -8.85 -0.49 13.92
CA ILE A 24 -8.86 -1.82 14.54
C ILE A 24 -9.52 -1.75 15.92
N ASN A 25 -9.22 -0.74 16.71
CA ASN A 25 -9.85 -0.55 18.02
C ASN A 25 -11.36 -0.39 17.89
N PHE A 26 -11.82 0.34 16.88
CA PHE A 26 -13.24 0.50 16.62
C PHE A 26 -13.89 -0.85 16.32
N LYS A 27 -13.24 -1.69 15.52
CA LYS A 27 -13.74 -3.04 15.22
C LYS A 27 -13.80 -3.92 16.45
N ILE A 28 -12.80 -3.84 17.32
CA ILE A 28 -12.78 -4.58 18.58
C ILE A 28 -13.94 -4.12 19.46
N PHE A 29 -14.14 -2.81 19.56
CA PHE A 29 -15.23 -2.24 20.35
C PHE A 29 -16.60 -2.67 19.86
N LYS A 30 -16.79 -2.75 18.54
CA LYS A 30 -18.06 -3.13 17.93
C LYS A 30 -18.42 -4.59 18.14
N ASN A 31 -17.45 -5.46 18.34
CA ASN A 31 -17.73 -6.88 18.52
C ASN A 31 -18.24 -7.16 19.93
N LYS A 32 -19.36 -7.87 20.00
CA LYS A 32 -19.96 -8.27 21.29
C LYS A 32 -19.18 -9.39 21.97
N LYS A 33 -18.39 -10.13 21.19
CA LYS A 33 -17.53 -11.21 21.69
C LYS A 33 -16.08 -10.85 21.44
N VAL A 34 -15.19 -11.33 22.30
CA VAL A 34 -13.75 -11.13 22.12
C VAL A 34 -13.31 -11.85 20.83
N ASP A 35 -12.76 -11.09 19.89
CA ASP A 35 -12.21 -11.64 18.66
C ASP A 35 -10.69 -11.68 18.77
N LYS A 36 -10.18 -12.88 18.97
CA LYS A 36 -8.74 -13.09 19.14
C LYS A 36 -7.96 -12.69 17.88
N ASN A 37 -8.57 -12.84 16.70
CA ASN A 37 -7.93 -12.44 15.45
C ASN A 37 -7.71 -10.93 15.39
N LEU A 38 -8.70 -10.13 15.80
CA LEU A 38 -8.55 -8.68 15.83
C LEU A 38 -7.46 -8.24 16.80
N ILE A 39 -7.36 -8.89 17.94
CA ILE A 39 -6.32 -8.60 18.94
C ILE A 39 -4.94 -8.93 18.37
N LYS A 40 -4.81 -10.07 17.69
CA LYS A 40 -3.57 -10.44 17.01
C LYS A 40 -3.18 -9.46 15.92
N LEU A 41 -4.16 -9.02 15.12
CA LEU A 41 -3.92 -8.03 14.06
C LEU A 41 -3.48 -6.70 14.66
N LYS A 42 -4.10 -6.27 15.75
CA LYS A 42 -3.68 -5.05 16.44
C LYS A 42 -2.22 -5.12 16.87
N LYS A 43 -1.81 -6.22 17.50
CA LYS A 43 -0.42 -6.42 17.94
C LYS A 43 0.53 -6.43 16.74
N PHE A 44 0.17 -7.15 15.68
CA PHE A 44 1.00 -7.25 14.49
C PHE A 44 1.23 -5.88 13.87
N PHE A 45 0.15 -5.14 13.62
CA PHE A 45 0.24 -3.85 12.93
C PHE A 45 0.81 -2.74 13.79
N SER A 46 0.78 -2.88 15.13
CA SER A 46 1.41 -1.88 16.01
C SER A 46 2.93 -1.81 15.80
N ASN A 47 3.53 -2.87 15.27
CA ASN A 47 4.96 -2.96 14.99
C ASN A 47 5.31 -2.77 13.51
N GLN A 48 4.32 -2.49 12.66
CA GLN A 48 4.57 -2.33 11.23
C GLN A 48 4.63 -0.86 10.84
N ASP A 49 5.53 -0.57 9.91
CA ASP A 49 5.59 0.75 9.28
C ASP A 49 4.86 0.70 7.93
N PRO A 50 4.34 1.85 7.45
CA PRO A 50 3.73 1.88 6.12
C PRO A 50 4.74 1.45 5.05
N PRO A 51 4.34 0.59 4.10
CA PRO A 51 5.23 0.25 2.99
C PRO A 51 5.54 1.48 2.15
N LYS A 52 6.70 1.48 1.53
CA LYS A 52 7.15 2.61 0.69
C LYS A 52 7.46 2.11 -0.71
N LEU A 53 6.98 2.86 -1.69
CA LEU A 53 7.30 2.59 -3.08
C LEU A 53 8.63 3.26 -3.42
N ASP A 54 9.60 2.47 -3.86
CA ASP A 54 10.94 2.96 -4.19
C ASP A 54 11.03 3.64 -5.54
N ILE A 55 10.03 3.47 -6.38
CA ILE A 55 10.01 4.02 -7.73
C ILE A 55 9.50 5.46 -7.68
N LYS A 56 10.35 6.38 -8.10
CA LYS A 56 10.08 7.81 -8.06
C LYS A 56 10.09 8.40 -9.47
N ALA A 57 9.61 9.65 -9.59
CA ALA A 57 9.65 10.38 -10.85
C ALA A 57 11.04 10.37 -11.47
N LYS A 58 12.07 10.55 -10.65
CA LYS A 58 13.46 10.54 -11.09
C LYS A 58 13.83 9.25 -11.82
N THR A 59 13.34 8.10 -11.30
CA THR A 59 13.58 6.79 -11.91
C THR A 59 13.02 6.73 -13.33
N LEU A 60 11.79 7.22 -13.51
CA LEU A 60 11.16 7.22 -14.83
C LEU A 60 11.86 8.17 -15.81
N ILE A 61 12.29 9.30 -15.32
CA ILE A 61 13.01 10.27 -16.14
C ILE A 61 14.37 9.70 -16.59
N GLU A 62 15.13 9.14 -15.67
CA GLU A 62 16.49 8.66 -15.96
C GLU A 62 16.51 7.34 -16.72
N LYS A 63 15.65 6.39 -16.36
CA LYS A 63 15.70 5.04 -16.94
C LYS A 63 14.78 4.85 -18.14
N PHE A 64 13.70 5.61 -18.22
CA PHE A 64 12.67 5.40 -19.23
C PHE A 64 12.41 6.64 -20.09
N ASN A 65 13.23 7.65 -19.94
CA ASN A 65 13.18 8.88 -20.76
C ASN A 65 11.87 9.66 -20.66
N TYR A 66 11.16 9.55 -19.55
CA TYR A 66 9.97 10.35 -19.31
C TYR A 66 10.36 11.80 -19.05
N LYS A 67 9.50 12.72 -19.48
CA LYS A 67 9.65 14.14 -19.21
C LYS A 67 8.69 14.53 -18.09
N GLU A 68 9.05 15.57 -17.34
CA GLU A 68 8.15 16.12 -16.33
C GLU A 68 6.83 16.56 -16.97
N GLY A 69 5.72 16.33 -16.26
CA GLY A 69 4.41 16.73 -16.71
C GLY A 69 3.33 15.74 -16.35
N LYS A 70 2.17 15.91 -16.96
CA LYS A 70 0.98 15.10 -16.66
C LYS A 70 1.17 13.61 -16.92
N GLU A 71 1.87 13.27 -18.01
CA GLU A 71 2.08 11.86 -18.37
C GLU A 71 2.91 11.15 -17.31
N LEU A 72 3.94 11.81 -16.79
CA LEU A 72 4.76 11.26 -15.71
C LEU A 72 3.91 11.00 -14.46
N GLY A 73 3.09 11.98 -14.07
CA GLY A 73 2.20 11.83 -12.92
C GLY A 73 1.21 10.69 -13.07
N LYS A 74 0.61 10.56 -14.24
CA LYS A 74 -0.32 9.46 -14.54
C LYS A 74 0.38 8.11 -14.45
N LYS A 75 1.58 8.01 -15.01
CA LYS A 75 2.32 6.77 -15.00
C LYS A 75 2.73 6.37 -13.58
N LEU A 76 3.15 7.33 -12.77
CA LEU A 76 3.47 7.07 -11.37
C LEU A 76 2.25 6.55 -10.60
N LYS A 77 1.08 7.11 -10.89
CA LYS A 77 -0.17 6.66 -10.26
C LYS A 77 -0.52 5.24 -10.68
N GLU A 78 -0.35 4.90 -11.96
CA GLU A 78 -0.56 3.54 -12.44
C GLU A 78 0.36 2.54 -11.73
N ILE A 79 1.63 2.92 -11.57
CA ILE A 79 2.62 2.08 -10.89
C ILE A 79 2.23 1.88 -9.43
N GLU A 80 1.84 2.96 -8.75
CA GLU A 80 1.42 2.89 -7.35
C GLU A 80 0.19 1.98 -7.20
N ASP A 81 -0.81 2.16 -8.05
CA ASP A 81 -2.03 1.37 -7.99
C ASP A 81 -1.74 -0.12 -8.19
N PHE A 82 -0.90 -0.45 -9.16
CA PHE A 82 -0.49 -1.83 -9.39
C PHE A 82 0.25 -2.38 -8.16
N TRP A 83 1.19 -1.62 -7.64
CA TRP A 83 2.01 -2.02 -6.49
C TRP A 83 1.13 -2.30 -5.26
N VAL A 84 0.18 -1.41 -4.96
CA VAL A 84 -0.76 -1.59 -3.84
C VAL A 84 -1.59 -2.86 -4.03
N GLU A 85 -2.15 -3.04 -5.24
CA GLU A 85 -2.99 -4.21 -5.53
C GLU A 85 -2.18 -5.52 -5.55
N ASN A 86 -0.90 -5.43 -5.83
CA ASN A 86 0.01 -6.59 -5.88
C ASN A 86 0.71 -6.81 -4.53
N SER A 87 0.04 -6.48 -3.44
CA SER A 87 0.54 -6.64 -2.07
C SER A 87 1.86 -5.91 -1.82
N PHE A 88 1.96 -4.70 -2.36
CA PHE A 88 3.11 -3.80 -2.21
C PHE A 88 4.39 -4.39 -2.79
N LYS A 89 4.26 -5.06 -3.93
CA LYS A 89 5.38 -5.64 -4.66
C LYS A 89 5.26 -5.32 -6.14
N ILE A 90 6.39 -5.04 -6.76
CA ILE A 90 6.46 -4.86 -8.20
C ILE A 90 7.84 -5.33 -8.69
N SER A 91 7.83 -6.21 -9.69
CA SER A 91 9.05 -6.69 -10.31
C SER A 91 9.51 -5.74 -11.41
N ASP A 92 10.77 -5.88 -11.83
CA ASP A 92 11.30 -5.07 -12.93
C ASP A 92 10.53 -5.32 -14.23
N GLN A 93 10.10 -6.56 -14.48
CA GLN A 93 9.32 -6.90 -15.66
C GLN A 93 7.94 -6.25 -15.62
N GLU A 94 7.29 -6.27 -14.46
CA GLU A 94 5.99 -5.64 -14.27
C GLU A 94 6.09 -4.13 -14.45
N LEU A 95 7.14 -3.53 -13.89
CA LEU A 95 7.39 -2.11 -14.04
C LEU A 95 7.56 -1.73 -15.51
N LYS A 96 8.38 -2.49 -16.25
CA LYS A 96 8.60 -2.25 -17.68
C LYS A 96 7.33 -2.34 -18.49
N LYS A 97 6.46 -3.30 -18.17
CA LYS A 97 5.15 -3.44 -18.83
C LYS A 97 4.30 -2.20 -18.66
N ILE A 98 4.22 -1.69 -17.44
CA ILE A 98 3.41 -0.50 -17.14
C ILE A 98 3.98 0.72 -17.87
N VAL A 99 5.30 0.90 -17.78
CA VAL A 99 5.98 2.07 -18.34
C VAL A 99 5.89 2.11 -19.86
N ASN A 100 5.92 0.94 -20.50
CA ASN A 100 5.94 0.84 -21.98
C ASN A 100 4.55 0.75 -22.60
N ASN A 101 3.51 0.83 -21.82
CA ASN A 101 2.14 0.81 -22.32
C ASN A 101 1.66 2.18 -22.76
#